data_970a8e8609a3d386d086d44146362aeb
#
_entry.id   970a8e8609a3d386d086d44146362aeb
#
_cell.length_a   1.000
_cell.length_b   1.000
_cell.length_c   1.000
_cell.angle_alpha   90.00
_cell.angle_beta   90.00
_cell.angle_gamma   90.00
#
_symmetry.space_group_name_H-M   'P 1'
#
loop_
_entity.id
_entity.type
_entity.pdbx_description
1 polymer ?
#
loop_
_entity_poly.entity_id
_entity_poly.type
_entity_poly.pdbx_seq_one_letter_code
_entity_poly.pdbx_strand_id
1 'polypeptide(L)'
;MAGPGRPSATTHHAIERVAFRLFAERGFDATPLELIASEVGVGRRTLFRYFPSKNDICWGAFDDTLGGFAASLEAAPTNRPLWEAVHRAVVDFNDFPLDADPPHEQRMRLILGTPALQAHSVLRYAQWRAVIAAYVARRTGTAPDALLPRTVGHVSLALSLAAYERWLDDTAVCLPGLVDEAMRGLRDHLS
;
A
#
# COMPACT_ATOMS: atom_id res chain seq x y z
N MET A 1 1.88 -15.71 -45.13
CA MET A 1 1.41 -14.50 -44.44
C MET A 1 0.99 -14.91 -43.01
N ALA A 2 1.82 -14.64 -42.04
CA ALA A 2 1.49 -14.91 -40.65
C ALA A 2 0.51 -13.81 -40.16
N GLY A 3 -0.65 -14.18 -39.66
CA GLY A 3 -1.63 -13.25 -39.09
C GLY A 3 -1.08 -12.56 -37.84
N PRO A 4 -1.59 -11.35 -37.47
CA PRO A 4 -1.12 -10.66 -36.31
C PRO A 4 -1.38 -11.49 -35.07
N GLY A 5 -0.29 -11.80 -34.32
CA GLY A 5 -0.34 -12.58 -33.09
C GLY A 5 -1.35 -11.97 -32.12
N ARG A 6 -2.11 -12.85 -31.44
CA ARG A 6 -3.05 -12.50 -30.37
C ARG A 6 -2.36 -11.57 -29.39
N PRO A 7 -2.91 -10.38 -29.11
CA PRO A 7 -2.31 -9.46 -28.14
C PRO A 7 -2.03 -10.24 -26.85
N SER A 8 -0.83 -10.11 -26.31
CA SER A 8 -0.49 -10.69 -25.01
C SER A 8 -1.53 -10.24 -23.99
N ALA A 9 -2.04 -11.17 -23.15
CA ALA A 9 -3.06 -10.83 -22.17
C ALA A 9 -2.53 -9.68 -21.30
N THR A 10 -3.21 -8.54 -21.32
CA THR A 10 -2.91 -7.39 -20.47
C THR A 10 -3.08 -7.81 -19.02
N THR A 11 -2.13 -7.45 -18.19
CA THR A 11 -2.13 -7.74 -16.74
C THR A 11 -2.20 -6.44 -15.93
N HIS A 12 -2.57 -6.51 -14.66
CA HIS A 12 -2.49 -5.38 -13.74
C HIS A 12 -1.11 -4.74 -13.79
N HIS A 13 -0.06 -5.54 -13.67
CA HIS A 13 1.33 -5.11 -13.72
C HIS A 13 1.70 -4.36 -15.02
N ALA A 14 1.25 -4.84 -16.19
CA ALA A 14 1.51 -4.17 -17.45
C ALA A 14 0.86 -2.78 -17.52
N ILE A 15 -0.36 -2.65 -16.96
CA ILE A 15 -1.07 -1.36 -16.87
C ILE A 15 -0.34 -0.41 -15.91
N GLU A 16 0.05 -0.90 -14.73
CA GLU A 16 0.77 -0.10 -13.74
C GLU A 16 2.07 0.45 -14.31
N ARG A 17 2.89 -0.38 -14.92
CA ARG A 17 4.16 0.02 -15.53
C ARG A 17 4.00 1.13 -16.57
N VAL A 18 3.02 1.01 -17.47
CA VAL A 18 2.73 2.05 -18.47
C VAL A 18 2.22 3.32 -17.81
N ALA A 19 1.30 3.19 -16.83
CA ALA A 19 0.74 4.34 -16.14
C ALA A 19 1.83 5.12 -15.37
N PHE A 20 2.69 4.43 -14.62
CA PHE A 20 3.76 5.08 -13.85
C PHE A 20 4.80 5.75 -14.74
N ARG A 21 5.14 5.18 -15.91
CA ARG A 21 5.96 5.85 -16.91
C ARG A 21 5.30 7.15 -17.37
N LEU A 22 4.02 7.11 -17.73
CA LEU A 22 3.28 8.31 -18.17
C LEU A 22 3.14 9.35 -17.05
N PHE A 23 2.94 8.91 -15.79
CA PHE A 23 2.89 9.82 -14.65
C PHE A 23 4.23 10.52 -14.42
N ALA A 24 5.35 9.83 -14.62
CA ALA A 24 6.68 10.42 -14.53
C ALA A 24 6.96 11.42 -15.65
N GLU A 25 6.52 11.11 -16.89
CA GLU A 25 6.76 11.95 -18.06
C GLU A 25 5.88 13.21 -18.09
N ARG A 26 4.61 13.12 -17.65
CA ARG A 26 3.58 14.14 -17.87
C ARG A 26 2.95 14.69 -16.58
N GLY A 27 3.19 14.04 -15.45
CA GLY A 27 2.49 14.27 -14.21
C GLY A 27 1.17 13.48 -14.12
N PHE A 28 0.73 13.25 -12.88
CA PHE A 28 -0.49 12.47 -12.61
C PHE A 28 -1.74 13.13 -13.22
N ASP A 29 -1.94 14.43 -12.97
CA ASP A 29 -3.17 15.12 -13.41
C ASP A 29 -3.28 15.21 -14.93
N ALA A 30 -2.18 15.46 -15.62
CA ALA A 30 -2.11 15.56 -17.08
C ALA A 30 -2.14 14.21 -17.82
N THR A 31 -2.27 13.08 -17.11
CA THR A 31 -2.35 11.75 -17.70
C THR A 31 -3.78 11.21 -17.62
N PRO A 32 -4.61 11.32 -18.68
CA PRO A 32 -5.96 10.76 -18.68
C PRO A 32 -5.90 9.22 -18.84
N LEU A 33 -6.97 8.54 -18.36
CA LEU A 33 -7.10 7.08 -18.50
C LEU A 33 -7.09 6.60 -19.95
N GLU A 34 -7.63 7.41 -20.85
CA GLU A 34 -7.66 7.13 -22.28
C GLU A 34 -6.25 6.99 -22.88
N LEU A 35 -5.33 7.82 -22.43
CA LEU A 35 -3.93 7.73 -22.84
C LEU A 35 -3.28 6.44 -22.33
N ILE A 36 -3.51 6.09 -21.06
CA ILE A 36 -3.01 4.83 -20.49
C ILE A 36 -3.57 3.64 -21.28
N ALA A 37 -4.88 3.62 -21.54
CA ALA A 37 -5.53 2.56 -22.32
C ALA A 37 -4.93 2.40 -23.72
N SER A 38 -4.70 3.52 -24.41
CA SER A 38 -4.10 3.56 -25.74
C SER A 38 -2.68 2.99 -25.72
N GLU A 39 -1.85 3.42 -24.77
CA GLU A 39 -0.45 2.98 -24.65
C GLU A 39 -0.33 1.50 -24.27
N VAL A 40 -1.27 0.99 -23.48
CA VAL A 40 -1.36 -0.44 -23.12
C VAL A 40 -1.92 -1.27 -24.30
N GLY A 41 -2.57 -0.64 -25.27
CA GLY A 41 -3.22 -1.31 -26.40
C GLY A 41 -4.56 -1.96 -26.04
N VAL A 42 -5.32 -1.40 -25.08
CA VAL A 42 -6.63 -1.91 -24.67
C VAL A 42 -7.72 -0.85 -24.77
N GLY A 43 -8.97 -1.27 -24.87
CA GLY A 43 -10.11 -0.36 -24.79
C GLY A 43 -10.32 0.15 -23.34
N ARG A 44 -10.89 1.37 -23.21
CA ARG A 44 -11.23 1.99 -21.91
C ARG A 44 -12.03 1.04 -21.00
N ARG A 45 -13.03 0.33 -21.54
CA ARG A 45 -13.85 -0.65 -20.78
C ARG A 45 -12.99 -1.78 -20.20
N THR A 46 -11.97 -2.23 -20.95
CA THR A 46 -11.04 -3.23 -20.48
C THR A 46 -10.17 -2.70 -19.34
N LEU A 47 -9.69 -1.46 -19.45
CA LEU A 47 -8.90 -0.82 -18.39
C LEU A 47 -9.71 -0.71 -17.09
N PHE A 48 -10.97 -0.26 -17.16
CA PHE A 48 -11.85 -0.15 -15.98
C PHE A 48 -12.17 -1.50 -15.31
N ARG A 49 -12.03 -2.62 -16.01
CA ARG A 49 -12.18 -3.95 -15.40
C ARG A 49 -11.00 -4.29 -14.49
N TYR A 50 -9.81 -3.74 -14.78
CA TYR A 50 -8.62 -3.92 -13.94
C TYR A 50 -8.56 -2.91 -12.82
N PHE A 51 -8.85 -1.65 -13.11
CA PHE A 51 -8.76 -0.55 -12.16
C PHE A 51 -10.02 0.32 -12.24
N PRO A 52 -10.82 0.41 -11.17
CA PRO A 52 -12.06 1.21 -11.14
C PRO A 52 -11.83 2.69 -11.42
N SER A 53 -10.66 3.23 -11.08
CA SER A 53 -10.28 4.61 -11.34
C SER A 53 -8.77 4.74 -11.63
N LYS A 54 -8.34 5.92 -12.09
CA LYS A 54 -6.92 6.26 -12.23
C LYS A 54 -6.19 6.20 -10.89
N ASN A 55 -6.86 6.59 -9.81
CA ASN A 55 -6.28 6.56 -8.47
C ASN A 55 -5.95 5.14 -8.02
N ASP A 56 -6.79 4.15 -8.38
CA ASP A 56 -6.58 2.75 -8.01
C ASP A 56 -5.34 2.16 -8.67
N ILE A 57 -4.91 2.65 -9.84
CA ILE A 57 -3.66 2.22 -10.48
C ILE A 57 -2.45 2.47 -9.57
N CYS A 58 -2.47 3.58 -8.83
CA CYS A 58 -1.37 3.91 -7.91
C CYS A 58 -1.30 2.98 -6.70
N TRP A 59 -2.38 2.28 -6.37
CA TRP A 59 -2.44 1.32 -5.26
C TRP A 59 -2.11 -0.11 -5.69
N GLY A 60 -2.15 -0.39 -7.00
CA GLY A 60 -1.79 -1.71 -7.55
C GLY A 60 -2.58 -2.85 -6.92
N ALA A 61 -1.88 -3.91 -6.55
CA ALA A 61 -2.44 -5.08 -5.89
C ALA A 61 -2.64 -4.90 -4.36
N PHE A 62 -3.03 -3.70 -3.92
CA PHE A 62 -3.17 -3.38 -2.48
C PHE A 62 -4.08 -4.37 -1.74
N ASP A 63 -5.17 -4.80 -2.36
CA ASP A 63 -6.12 -5.72 -1.72
C ASP A 63 -5.47 -7.10 -1.46
N ASP A 64 -4.61 -7.58 -2.36
CA ASP A 64 -3.85 -8.83 -2.18
C ASP A 64 -2.81 -8.67 -1.06
N THR A 65 -2.09 -7.53 -1.05
CA THR A 65 -1.12 -7.20 -0.01
C THR A 65 -1.80 -7.10 1.36
N LEU A 66 -3.00 -6.52 1.41
CA LEU A 66 -3.79 -6.42 2.62
C LEU A 66 -4.25 -7.79 3.12
N GLY A 67 -4.61 -8.70 2.20
CA GLY A 67 -4.92 -10.09 2.52
C GLY A 67 -3.71 -10.82 3.14
N GLY A 68 -2.52 -10.62 2.59
CA GLY A 68 -1.27 -11.14 3.15
C GLY A 68 -0.97 -10.59 4.55
N PHE A 69 -1.21 -9.30 4.76
CA PHE A 69 -1.07 -8.65 6.06
C PHE A 69 -2.02 -9.25 7.11
N ALA A 70 -3.28 -9.44 6.76
CA ALA A 70 -4.25 -10.09 7.64
C ALA A 70 -3.80 -11.52 8.00
N ALA A 71 -3.35 -12.29 7.01
CA ALA A 71 -2.88 -13.65 7.21
C ALA A 71 -1.63 -13.71 8.11
N SER A 72 -0.70 -12.77 8.00
CA SER A 72 0.50 -12.71 8.86
C SER A 72 0.15 -12.45 10.33
N LEU A 73 -0.82 -11.58 10.59
CA LEU A 73 -1.36 -11.35 11.94
C LEU A 73 -2.05 -12.59 12.50
N GLU A 74 -2.87 -13.28 11.68
CA GLU A 74 -3.54 -14.53 12.09
C GLU A 74 -2.54 -15.64 12.45
N ALA A 75 -1.45 -15.73 11.71
CA ALA A 75 -0.40 -16.72 11.92
C ALA A 75 0.49 -16.40 13.13
N ALA A 76 0.38 -15.21 13.74
CA ALA A 76 1.19 -14.85 14.88
C ALA A 76 0.91 -15.76 16.09
N PRO A 77 1.94 -16.30 16.76
CA PRO A 77 1.77 -17.16 17.92
C PRO A 77 0.93 -16.48 19.00
N THR A 78 -0.04 -17.22 19.58
CA THR A 78 -0.98 -16.69 20.57
C THR A 78 -0.31 -16.22 21.87
N ASN A 79 0.87 -16.79 22.20
CA ASN A 79 1.68 -16.42 23.35
C ASN A 79 2.57 -15.18 23.12
N ARG A 80 2.67 -14.69 21.87
CA ARG A 80 3.41 -13.45 21.59
C ARG A 80 2.66 -12.25 22.18
N PRO A 81 3.34 -11.31 22.85
CA PRO A 81 2.71 -10.06 23.30
C PRO A 81 2.00 -9.35 22.15
N LEU A 82 0.83 -8.78 22.42
CA LEU A 82 -0.01 -8.14 21.41
C LEU A 82 0.73 -7.06 20.62
N TRP A 83 1.44 -6.17 21.34
CA TRP A 83 2.22 -5.09 20.72
C TRP A 83 3.32 -5.64 19.79
N GLU A 84 3.98 -6.74 20.16
CA GLU A 84 5.04 -7.35 19.36
C GLU A 84 4.48 -7.99 18.07
N ALA A 85 3.32 -8.63 18.17
CA ALA A 85 2.65 -9.21 17.02
C ALA A 85 2.25 -8.14 15.99
N VAL A 86 1.64 -7.02 16.46
CA VAL A 86 1.27 -5.90 15.59
C VAL A 86 2.51 -5.22 15.03
N HIS A 87 3.50 -4.91 15.87
CA HIS A 87 4.76 -4.29 15.47
C HIS A 87 5.42 -5.06 14.32
N ARG A 88 5.65 -6.37 14.53
CA ARG A 88 6.30 -7.21 13.52
C ARG A 88 5.52 -7.27 12.22
N ALA A 89 4.22 -7.46 12.29
CA ALA A 89 3.37 -7.50 11.09
C ALA A 89 3.39 -6.16 10.33
N VAL A 90 3.44 -5.02 11.03
CA VAL A 90 3.56 -3.70 10.40
C VAL A 90 4.92 -3.52 9.72
N VAL A 91 6.00 -3.97 10.35
CA VAL A 91 7.35 -3.94 9.75
C VAL A 91 7.39 -4.83 8.51
N ASP A 92 6.93 -6.07 8.62
CA ASP A 92 6.90 -7.04 7.51
C ASP A 92 6.02 -6.57 6.35
N PHE A 93 4.90 -5.86 6.62
CA PHE A 93 4.03 -5.26 5.60
C PHE A 93 4.75 -4.19 4.76
N ASN A 94 5.73 -3.51 5.33
CA ASN A 94 6.50 -2.46 4.68
C ASN A 94 7.82 -2.96 4.07
N ASP A 95 8.03 -4.27 4.00
CA ASP A 95 9.18 -4.89 3.35
C ASP A 95 8.84 -5.20 1.88
N PHE A 96 9.16 -4.27 0.99
CA PHE A 96 8.90 -4.37 -0.44
C PHE A 96 10.16 -4.80 -1.20
N PRO A 97 10.00 -5.62 -2.28
CA PRO A 97 11.11 -5.98 -3.14
C PRO A 97 11.81 -4.74 -3.71
N LEU A 98 13.14 -4.72 -3.67
CA LEU A 98 13.94 -3.61 -4.19
C LEU A 98 13.85 -3.50 -5.73
N ASP A 99 13.51 -4.60 -6.40
CA ASP A 99 13.32 -4.72 -7.85
C ASP A 99 11.84 -4.59 -8.27
N ALA A 100 10.97 -4.09 -7.37
CA ALA A 100 9.56 -3.87 -7.70
C ALA A 100 9.41 -2.94 -8.91
N ASP A 101 8.51 -3.28 -9.81
CA ASP A 101 8.18 -2.50 -11.01
C ASP A 101 6.66 -2.24 -11.07
N PRO A 102 6.18 -0.99 -10.86
CA PRO A 102 6.96 0.23 -10.62
C PRO A 102 7.66 0.24 -9.26
N PRO A 103 8.79 0.97 -9.13
CA PRO A 103 9.51 1.10 -7.86
C PRO A 103 8.63 1.62 -6.74
N HIS A 104 8.73 1.02 -5.55
CA HIS A 104 7.90 1.41 -4.40
C HIS A 104 8.10 2.89 -4.01
N GLU A 105 9.31 3.40 -4.12
CA GLU A 105 9.61 4.82 -3.93
C GLU A 105 8.78 5.71 -4.86
N GLN A 106 8.76 5.40 -6.15
CA GLN A 106 7.99 6.17 -7.13
C GLN A 106 6.50 6.17 -6.80
N ARG A 107 5.98 5.02 -6.39
CA ARG A 107 4.60 4.85 -5.94
C ARG A 107 4.28 5.75 -4.76
N MET A 108 5.11 5.71 -3.72
CA MET A 108 4.85 6.46 -2.50
C MET A 108 5.05 7.96 -2.66
N ARG A 109 6.05 8.41 -3.44
CA ARG A 109 6.19 9.83 -3.82
C ARG A 109 4.94 10.35 -4.52
N LEU A 110 4.37 9.55 -5.41
CA LEU A 110 3.15 9.93 -6.13
C LEU A 110 1.94 10.00 -5.19
N ILE A 111 1.72 8.97 -4.36
CA ILE A 111 0.58 8.90 -3.42
C ILE A 111 0.65 10.02 -2.38
N LEU A 112 1.81 10.25 -1.77
CA LEU A 112 1.96 11.24 -0.71
C LEU A 112 2.13 12.67 -1.23
N GLY A 113 2.56 12.84 -2.51
CA GLY A 113 2.75 14.14 -3.13
C GLY A 113 1.55 14.68 -3.92
N THR A 114 0.52 13.86 -4.21
CA THR A 114 -0.61 14.26 -5.07
C THR A 114 -1.89 14.43 -4.24
N PRO A 115 -2.48 15.64 -4.14
CA PRO A 115 -3.66 15.87 -3.31
C PRO A 115 -4.85 14.94 -3.61
N ALA A 116 -5.12 14.66 -4.89
CA ALA A 116 -6.18 13.73 -5.30
C ALA A 116 -5.94 12.30 -4.81
N LEU A 117 -4.67 11.84 -4.77
CA LEU A 117 -4.30 10.53 -4.26
C LEU A 117 -4.32 10.49 -2.74
N GLN A 118 -3.92 11.57 -2.06
CA GLN A 118 -4.05 11.68 -0.61
C GLN A 118 -5.52 11.56 -0.17
N ALA A 119 -6.43 12.23 -0.87
CA ALA A 119 -7.88 12.11 -0.62
C ALA A 119 -8.37 10.65 -0.84
N HIS A 120 -7.91 9.99 -1.89
CA HIS A 120 -8.25 8.58 -2.16
C HIS A 120 -7.65 7.63 -1.11
N SER A 121 -6.47 7.95 -0.57
CA SER A 121 -5.77 7.17 0.47
C SER A 121 -6.59 6.98 1.73
N VAL A 122 -7.50 7.87 2.05
CA VAL A 122 -8.37 7.79 3.24
C VAL A 122 -9.10 6.44 3.29
N LEU A 123 -9.61 5.95 2.14
CA LEU A 123 -10.30 4.66 2.06
C LEU A 123 -9.32 3.50 2.24
N ARG A 124 -8.15 3.55 1.59
CA ARG A 124 -7.12 2.51 1.67
C ARG A 124 -6.54 2.41 3.08
N TYR A 125 -6.25 3.54 3.69
CA TYR A 125 -5.80 3.60 5.08
C TYR A 125 -6.86 3.10 6.08
N ALA A 126 -8.16 3.35 5.81
CA ALA A 126 -9.22 2.79 6.63
C ALA A 126 -9.26 1.25 6.56
N GLN A 127 -9.10 0.67 5.37
CA GLN A 127 -9.01 -0.78 5.19
C GLN A 127 -7.80 -1.37 5.94
N TRP A 128 -6.63 -0.74 5.80
CA TRP A 128 -5.42 -1.16 6.48
C TRP A 128 -5.57 -1.15 8.02
N ARG A 129 -6.09 -0.06 8.57
CA ARG A 129 -6.36 0.05 10.02
C ARG A 129 -7.37 -0.99 10.50
N ALA A 130 -8.38 -1.31 9.68
CA ALA A 130 -9.40 -2.31 10.01
C ALA A 130 -8.80 -3.70 10.21
N VAL A 131 -7.77 -4.09 9.45
CA VAL A 131 -7.05 -5.36 9.62
C VAL A 131 -6.43 -5.44 11.02
N ILE A 132 -5.71 -4.39 11.44
CA ILE A 132 -5.10 -4.34 12.78
C ILE A 132 -6.20 -4.34 13.85
N ALA A 133 -7.23 -3.52 13.68
CA ALA A 133 -8.31 -3.42 14.65
C ALA A 133 -9.05 -4.77 14.85
N ALA A 134 -9.29 -5.50 13.77
CA ALA A 134 -9.88 -6.84 13.83
C ALA A 134 -8.99 -7.82 14.61
N TYR A 135 -7.69 -7.82 14.34
CA TYR A 135 -6.73 -8.66 15.07
C TYR A 135 -6.68 -8.32 16.57
N VAL A 136 -6.53 -7.03 16.91
CA VAL A 136 -6.49 -6.56 18.30
C VAL A 136 -7.77 -6.92 19.04
N ALA A 137 -8.93 -6.70 18.43
CA ALA A 137 -10.24 -7.02 18.99
C ALA A 137 -10.35 -8.50 19.38
N ARG A 138 -9.93 -9.41 18.49
CA ARG A 138 -9.92 -10.85 18.80
C ARG A 138 -8.98 -11.20 19.95
N ARG A 139 -7.80 -10.59 19.98
CA ARG A 139 -6.79 -10.84 21.02
C ARG A 139 -7.21 -10.31 22.38
N THR A 140 -8.06 -9.29 22.45
CA THR A 140 -8.52 -8.64 23.67
C THR A 140 -9.96 -9.00 24.06
N GLY A 141 -10.67 -9.76 23.23
CA GLY A 141 -12.08 -10.11 23.46
C GLY A 141 -13.02 -8.91 23.37
N THR A 142 -12.69 -7.90 22.56
CA THR A 142 -13.49 -6.67 22.37
C THR A 142 -14.06 -6.58 20.95
N ALA A 143 -14.92 -5.60 20.70
CA ALA A 143 -15.40 -5.31 19.34
C ALA A 143 -14.31 -4.57 18.52
N PRO A 144 -14.24 -4.75 17.18
CA PRO A 144 -13.26 -4.08 16.33
C PRO A 144 -13.36 -2.55 16.33
N ASP A 145 -14.55 -2.02 16.62
CA ASP A 145 -14.84 -0.58 16.73
C ASP A 145 -14.61 -0.01 18.14
N ALA A 146 -14.24 -0.84 19.12
CA ALA A 146 -13.86 -0.39 20.45
C ALA A 146 -12.63 0.54 20.39
N LEU A 147 -12.46 1.37 21.41
CA LEU A 147 -11.43 2.42 21.42
C LEU A 147 -10.01 1.85 21.24
N LEU A 148 -9.64 0.80 22.00
CA LEU A 148 -8.29 0.25 21.94
C LEU A 148 -7.92 -0.33 20.55
N PRO A 149 -8.71 -1.23 19.92
CA PRO A 149 -8.42 -1.72 18.56
C PRO A 149 -8.27 -0.58 17.54
N ARG A 150 -9.18 0.39 17.56
CA ARG A 150 -9.11 1.57 16.68
C ARG A 150 -7.86 2.39 16.93
N THR A 151 -7.53 2.66 18.20
CA THR A 151 -6.33 3.43 18.56
C THR A 151 -5.06 2.75 18.04
N VAL A 152 -4.91 1.44 18.25
CA VAL A 152 -3.75 0.69 17.78
C VAL A 152 -3.62 0.81 16.25
N GLY A 153 -4.72 0.64 15.49
CA GLY A 153 -4.70 0.80 14.04
C GLY A 153 -4.29 2.22 13.60
N HIS A 154 -4.82 3.26 14.26
CA HIS A 154 -4.48 4.66 13.94
C HIS A 154 -3.03 5.00 14.26
N VAL A 155 -2.54 4.60 15.43
CA VAL A 155 -1.15 4.85 15.85
C VAL A 155 -0.17 4.13 14.92
N SER A 156 -0.43 2.85 14.60
CA SER A 156 0.42 2.10 13.67
C SER A 156 0.51 2.75 12.30
N LEU A 157 -0.60 3.25 11.76
CA LEU A 157 -0.60 3.98 10.49
C LEU A 157 0.21 5.28 10.59
N ALA A 158 0.01 6.07 11.65
CA ALA A 158 0.74 7.33 11.82
C ALA A 158 2.26 7.11 11.89
N LEU A 159 2.71 6.08 12.62
CA LEU A 159 4.13 5.70 12.69
C LEU A 159 4.68 5.25 11.34
N SER A 160 3.91 4.45 10.59
CA SER A 160 4.30 4.04 9.23
C SER A 160 4.42 5.25 8.30
N LEU A 161 3.48 6.20 8.34
CA LEU A 161 3.53 7.40 7.51
C LEU A 161 4.74 8.28 7.84
N ALA A 162 5.07 8.48 9.12
CA ALA A 162 6.27 9.20 9.55
C ALA A 162 7.55 8.52 9.03
N ALA A 163 7.59 7.17 9.06
CA ALA A 163 8.70 6.42 8.48
C ALA A 163 8.79 6.61 6.96
N TYR A 164 7.67 6.63 6.24
CA TYR A 164 7.65 6.92 4.80
C TYR A 164 8.13 8.34 4.47
N GLU A 165 7.69 9.35 5.21
CA GLU A 165 8.15 10.73 5.04
C GLU A 165 9.67 10.79 5.16
N ARG A 166 10.24 10.21 6.23
CA ARG A 166 11.70 10.16 6.44
C ARG A 166 12.41 9.34 5.35
N TRP A 167 11.83 8.21 4.93
CA TRP A 167 12.41 7.37 3.88
C TRP A 167 12.45 8.07 2.52
N LEU A 168 11.43 8.84 2.18
CA LEU A 168 11.38 9.57 0.91
C LEU A 168 12.39 10.73 0.84
N ASP A 169 12.92 11.20 1.98
CA ASP A 169 14.05 12.14 2.01
C ASP A 169 15.38 11.46 1.64
N ASP A 170 15.53 10.16 2.00
CA ASP A 170 16.73 9.37 1.73
C ASP A 170 16.36 7.89 1.57
N THR A 171 16.12 7.46 0.32
CA THR A 171 15.70 6.09 0.00
C THR A 171 16.82 5.05 0.06
N ALA A 172 18.07 5.45 0.32
CA ALA A 172 19.14 4.52 0.63
C ALA A 172 18.99 3.88 2.03
N VAL A 173 18.18 4.49 2.90
CA VAL A 173 17.84 3.93 4.22
C VAL A 173 16.80 2.82 4.07
N CYS A 174 16.88 1.80 4.93
CA CYS A 174 15.96 0.67 4.93
C CYS A 174 14.59 1.09 5.50
N LEU A 175 13.54 1.08 4.68
CA LEU A 175 12.18 1.45 5.12
C LEU A 175 11.66 0.58 6.28
N PRO A 176 11.74 -0.77 6.25
CA PRO A 176 11.37 -1.59 7.41
C PRO A 176 12.12 -1.20 8.70
N GLY A 177 13.38 -0.80 8.59
CA GLY A 177 14.17 -0.31 9.72
C GLY A 177 13.63 0.98 10.33
N LEU A 178 13.21 1.93 9.49
CA LEU A 178 12.58 3.17 9.96
C LEU A 178 11.21 2.93 10.61
N VAL A 179 10.43 1.99 10.07
CA VAL A 179 9.15 1.58 10.68
C VAL A 179 9.39 0.94 12.04
N ASP A 180 10.38 0.03 12.14
CA ASP A 180 10.78 -0.60 13.40
C ASP A 180 11.23 0.44 14.44
N GLU A 181 12.06 1.41 14.04
CA GLU A 181 12.51 2.51 14.88
C GLU A 181 11.34 3.37 15.38
N ALA A 182 10.42 3.75 14.50
CA ALA A 182 9.25 4.54 14.86
C ALA A 182 8.34 3.81 15.87
N MET A 183 8.09 2.51 15.63
CA MET A 183 7.28 1.67 16.51
C MET A 183 7.93 1.49 17.90
N ARG A 184 9.25 1.26 17.96
CA ARG A 184 9.99 1.16 19.22
C ARG A 184 10.05 2.48 19.96
N GLY A 185 10.34 3.57 19.23
CA GLY A 185 10.47 4.89 19.82
C GLY A 185 9.22 5.31 20.58
N LEU A 186 8.02 5.06 20.01
CA LEU A 186 6.78 5.34 20.73
C LEU A 186 6.64 4.54 22.02
N ARG A 187 6.94 3.24 21.98
CA ARG A 187 6.86 2.38 23.15
C ARG A 187 7.84 2.80 24.23
N ASP A 188 9.11 3.01 23.85
CA ASP A 188 10.21 3.16 24.81
C ASP A 188 10.25 4.56 25.44
N HIS A 189 9.61 5.57 24.81
CA HIS A 189 9.62 6.96 25.29
C HIS A 189 8.29 7.42 25.91
N LEU A 190 7.21 6.64 25.73
CA LEU A 190 5.88 6.97 26.26
C LEU A 190 5.34 5.92 27.26
N SER A 191 6.15 4.92 27.66
CA SER A 191 5.81 3.89 28.65
C SER A 191 6.30 4.21 30.06
#